data_70886c5e228243a582c053c383eb0daa
#
_entry.id   70886c5e228243a582c053c383eb0daa
#
_cell.length_a   1.000
_cell.length_b   1.000
_cell.length_c   1.000
_cell.angle_alpha   90.00
_cell.angle_beta   90.00
_cell.angle_gamma   90.00
#
_symmetry.space_group_name_H-M   'P 1'
#
loop_
_entity.id
_entity.type
_entity.pdbx_description
1 polymer ?
#
loop_
_entity_poly.entity_id
_entity_poly.type
_entity_poly.pdbx_seq_one_letter_code
_entity_poly.pdbx_strand_id
1 'polypeptide(L)'
;MSTQSMPAPAPMRDPRQAYPKPPFPHQHQARPGLAAHMQPRPDHGETSYVGSGRLAGRKALITGGDSGIGRAAAIAFAREGADVAFGYLPAEEEDAREVVQLIRAEGRQAVPLPGDIRSEAVCRKLVADAVSALGGLDILVNNAAYQAAQDTITEISTEQFDATFKTNVYALFWITKAALPHLPPGATIVNTSSVNAYDPAEDLFDYAATKAAIASFTKSLAKQVAKHGIRVNAVAPGPFWTPLQPSGGQKPEKVTGFGKHAPLGRPGQPAEIAPLYVVLASNEASFVSGDIFGATGGRPAG
;
A
#
# COMPACT_ATOMS: atom_id res chain seq x y z
N MET A 1 35.97 15.90 -4.85
CA MET A 1 35.16 14.74 -4.37
C MET A 1 34.97 14.94 -2.88
N SER A 2 33.79 15.41 -2.46
CA SER A 2 33.50 15.55 -1.03
C SER A 2 33.18 14.17 -0.49
N THR A 3 33.99 13.67 0.42
CA THR A 3 33.69 12.46 1.21
C THR A 3 32.52 12.77 2.15
N GLN A 4 31.30 12.49 1.72
CA GLN A 4 30.19 12.44 2.66
C GLN A 4 30.52 11.33 3.68
N SER A 5 30.72 11.72 4.94
CA SER A 5 30.86 10.79 6.04
C SER A 5 29.61 9.93 6.10
N MET A 6 29.78 8.61 6.09
CA MET A 6 28.65 7.68 6.30
C MET A 6 27.99 8.01 7.65
N PRO A 7 26.67 8.10 7.69
CA PRO A 7 25.96 8.27 8.96
C PRO A 7 26.31 7.12 9.90
N ALA A 8 26.44 7.42 11.20
CA ALA A 8 26.67 6.40 12.21
C ALA A 8 25.58 5.32 12.13
N PRO A 9 25.94 4.03 12.31
CA PRO A 9 24.94 2.96 12.26
C PRO A 9 23.85 3.18 13.32
N ALA A 10 22.60 3.07 12.90
CA ALA A 10 21.48 3.16 13.84
C ALA A 10 21.59 2.02 14.88
N PRO A 11 21.37 2.29 16.18
CA PRO A 11 21.44 1.25 17.21
C PRO A 11 20.37 0.19 16.96
N MET A 12 20.70 -1.08 17.26
CA MET A 12 19.70 -2.16 17.25
C MET A 12 18.57 -1.84 18.22
N ARG A 13 17.33 -2.03 17.75
CA ARG A 13 16.12 -1.82 18.56
C ARG A 13 15.36 -3.14 18.67
N ASP A 14 14.82 -3.43 19.85
CA ASP A 14 13.88 -4.55 20.01
C ASP A 14 12.60 -4.24 19.20
N PRO A 15 12.26 -5.02 18.17
CA PRO A 15 11.11 -4.75 17.33
C PRO A 15 9.78 -4.81 18.10
N ARG A 16 9.73 -5.52 19.23
CA ARG A 16 8.55 -5.57 20.09
C ARG A 16 8.27 -4.25 20.80
N GLN A 17 9.27 -3.37 20.94
CA GLN A 17 9.21 -2.10 21.68
C GLN A 17 9.27 -0.88 20.74
N ALA A 18 9.33 -1.09 19.42
CA ALA A 18 9.54 -0.02 18.46
C ALA A 18 8.35 0.96 18.38
N TYR A 19 7.12 0.47 18.64
CA TYR A 19 5.88 1.22 18.45
C TYR A 19 4.83 0.87 19.52
N PRO A 20 3.73 1.66 19.62
CA PRO A 20 2.65 1.40 20.57
C PRO A 20 2.04 0.01 20.42
N LYS A 21 1.65 -0.54 21.54
CA LYS A 21 0.99 -1.85 21.69
C LYS A 21 -0.46 -1.68 22.13
N PRO A 22 -1.33 -2.65 21.80
CA PRO A 22 -2.65 -2.67 22.41
C PRO A 22 -2.56 -2.80 23.95
N PRO A 23 -3.58 -2.32 24.72
CA PRO A 23 -4.85 -1.85 24.19
C PRO A 23 -4.79 -0.43 23.63
N PHE A 24 -5.43 -0.23 22.47
CA PHE A 24 -5.62 1.08 21.88
C PHE A 24 -6.92 1.73 22.37
N PRO A 25 -7.07 3.07 22.29
CA PRO A 25 -8.34 3.72 22.53
C PRO A 25 -9.45 3.17 21.65
N HIS A 26 -10.67 3.09 22.21
CA HIS A 26 -11.85 2.77 21.41
C HIS A 26 -12.08 3.89 20.38
N GLN A 27 -12.14 3.53 19.11
CA GLN A 27 -12.34 4.48 18.03
C GLN A 27 -13.06 3.84 16.85
N HIS A 28 -13.88 4.64 16.18
CA HIS A 28 -14.61 4.28 14.98
C HIS A 28 -14.66 5.49 14.05
N GLN A 29 -14.54 5.26 12.77
CA GLN A 29 -14.65 6.28 11.73
C GLN A 29 -15.64 5.82 10.64
N ALA A 30 -16.35 6.76 10.04
CA ALA A 30 -17.08 6.50 8.81
C ALA A 30 -16.08 6.19 7.67
N ARG A 31 -16.51 5.40 6.70
CA ARG A 31 -15.71 5.13 5.49
C ARG A 31 -15.76 6.32 4.52
N PRO A 32 -14.63 6.65 3.88
CA PRO A 32 -13.28 6.18 4.19
C PRO A 32 -12.76 6.79 5.49
N GLY A 33 -11.88 6.06 6.21
CA GLY A 33 -11.25 6.57 7.43
C GLY A 33 -10.07 7.48 7.12
N LEU A 34 -9.81 8.46 7.99
CA LEU A 34 -8.69 9.40 7.87
C LEU A 34 -7.56 9.07 8.86
N ALA A 35 -6.33 9.10 8.39
CA ALA A 35 -5.15 8.88 9.22
C ALA A 35 -4.97 9.99 10.26
N ALA A 36 -5.35 11.21 9.90
CA ALA A 36 -5.32 12.36 10.80
C ALA A 36 -6.19 12.16 12.06
N HIS A 37 -7.25 11.36 11.98
CA HIS A 37 -8.21 11.13 13.07
C HIS A 37 -7.90 9.87 13.90
N MET A 38 -6.84 9.13 13.59
CA MET A 38 -6.47 7.93 14.35
C MET A 38 -5.74 8.25 15.66
N GLN A 39 -6.00 7.42 16.69
CA GLN A 39 -5.32 7.49 17.99
C GLN A 39 -4.80 6.09 18.41
N PRO A 40 -3.47 5.92 18.59
CA PRO A 40 -2.43 6.85 18.17
C PRO A 40 -2.41 7.07 16.66
N ARG A 41 -1.90 8.22 16.24
CA ARG A 41 -1.69 8.47 14.80
C ARG A 41 -0.67 7.47 14.26
N PRO A 42 -0.90 6.85 13.08
CA PRO A 42 0.06 5.96 12.45
C PRO A 42 1.34 6.69 12.06
N ASP A 43 2.48 6.01 12.16
CA ASP A 43 3.74 6.46 11.56
C ASP A 43 3.80 5.97 10.10
N HIS A 44 3.86 6.89 9.16
CA HIS A 44 4.01 6.61 7.73
C HIS A 44 5.42 6.91 7.23
N GLY A 45 6.34 7.24 8.13
CA GLY A 45 7.72 7.58 7.77
C GLY A 45 7.97 9.07 7.67
N GLU A 46 7.04 9.94 8.11
CA GLU A 46 7.14 11.40 8.01
C GLU A 46 8.46 11.96 8.60
N THR A 47 8.95 11.30 9.65
CA THR A 47 10.24 11.65 10.29
C THR A 47 11.17 10.47 10.43
N SER A 48 10.66 9.24 10.31
CA SER A 48 11.40 8.01 10.63
C SER A 48 12.07 7.37 9.40
N TYR A 49 11.59 7.64 8.18
CA TYR A 49 12.18 7.10 6.95
C TYR A 49 13.27 8.03 6.41
N VAL A 50 14.43 7.47 6.10
CA VAL A 50 15.56 8.19 5.47
C VAL A 50 15.84 7.54 4.12
N GLY A 51 15.76 8.35 3.04
CA GLY A 51 16.03 7.90 1.68
C GLY A 51 17.52 7.81 1.38
N SER A 52 17.86 7.01 0.38
CA SER A 52 19.23 6.82 -0.13
C SER A 52 19.35 6.96 -1.66
N GLY A 53 18.29 7.43 -2.32
CA GLY A 53 18.29 7.70 -3.76
C GLY A 53 18.04 6.47 -4.64
N ARG A 54 17.50 5.39 -4.10
CA ARG A 54 17.25 4.11 -4.82
C ARG A 54 16.25 4.21 -5.98
N LEU A 55 15.39 5.24 -5.96
CA LEU A 55 14.37 5.49 -6.99
C LEU A 55 14.60 6.84 -7.70
N ALA A 56 15.83 7.36 -7.69
CA ALA A 56 16.14 8.64 -8.29
C ALA A 56 15.66 8.73 -9.75
N GLY A 57 14.85 9.77 -10.06
CA GLY A 57 14.28 10.03 -11.38
C GLY A 57 13.17 9.08 -11.83
N ARG A 58 12.71 8.14 -10.99
CA ARG A 58 11.58 7.26 -11.28
C ARG A 58 10.25 7.99 -11.14
N LYS A 59 9.24 7.50 -11.82
CA LYS A 59 7.88 8.02 -11.88
C LYS A 59 6.92 6.95 -11.39
N ALA A 60 6.24 7.21 -10.29
CA ALA A 60 5.40 6.24 -9.62
C ALA A 60 3.92 6.64 -9.62
N LEU A 61 3.03 5.67 -9.82
CA LEU A 61 1.60 5.77 -9.53
C LEU A 61 1.24 4.81 -8.40
N ILE A 62 0.60 5.33 -7.35
CA ILE A 62 0.17 4.57 -6.18
C ILE A 62 -1.33 4.75 -5.98
N THR A 63 -2.11 3.68 -5.89
CA THR A 63 -3.53 3.77 -5.52
C THR A 63 -3.71 3.73 -4.00
N GLY A 64 -4.59 4.58 -3.44
CA GLY A 64 -4.74 4.74 -2.00
C GLY A 64 -3.46 5.30 -1.36
N GLY A 65 -2.88 6.33 -1.98
CA GLY A 65 -1.61 6.91 -1.53
C GLY A 65 -1.74 8.03 -0.50
N ASP A 66 -2.95 8.35 -0.10
CA ASP A 66 -3.30 9.39 0.88
C ASP A 66 -3.08 8.93 2.33
N SER A 67 -3.29 7.65 2.60
CA SER A 67 -3.27 7.10 3.96
C SER A 67 -2.61 5.71 4.04
N GLY A 68 -2.41 5.21 5.26
CA GLY A 68 -1.95 3.86 5.53
C GLY A 68 -0.66 3.47 4.79
N ILE A 69 -0.64 2.26 4.25
CA ILE A 69 0.54 1.69 3.57
C ILE A 69 0.88 2.45 2.30
N GLY A 70 -0.14 2.89 1.53
CA GLY A 70 0.06 3.67 0.32
C GLY A 70 0.73 5.01 0.57
N ARG A 71 0.31 5.75 1.63
CA ARG A 71 0.95 6.98 2.08
C ARG A 71 2.42 6.74 2.46
N ALA A 72 2.70 5.68 3.20
CA ALA A 72 4.06 5.36 3.60
C ALA A 72 4.95 5.01 2.39
N ALA A 73 4.42 4.29 1.40
CA ALA A 73 5.11 4.04 0.14
C ALA A 73 5.35 5.34 -0.64
N ALA A 74 4.36 6.26 -0.71
CA ALA A 74 4.48 7.53 -1.39
C ALA A 74 5.58 8.43 -0.79
N ILE A 75 5.61 8.54 0.54
CA ILE A 75 6.64 9.30 1.28
C ILE A 75 8.02 8.68 1.05
N ALA A 76 8.14 7.35 1.20
CA ALA A 76 9.39 6.65 0.99
C ALA A 76 9.90 6.81 -0.45
N PHE A 77 9.02 6.69 -1.45
CA PHE A 77 9.39 6.85 -2.86
C PHE A 77 9.89 8.26 -3.16
N ALA A 78 9.23 9.30 -2.62
CA ALA A 78 9.68 10.67 -2.77
C ALA A 78 11.07 10.88 -2.15
N ARG A 79 11.33 10.35 -0.96
CA ARG A 79 12.65 10.40 -0.30
C ARG A 79 13.72 9.60 -1.02
N GLU A 80 13.33 8.57 -1.74
CA GLU A 80 14.22 7.82 -2.62
C GLU A 80 14.41 8.50 -3.99
N GLY A 81 13.81 9.67 -4.21
CA GLY A 81 14.02 10.49 -5.40
C GLY A 81 13.02 10.27 -6.53
N ALA A 82 11.91 9.60 -6.30
CA ALA A 82 10.85 9.43 -7.30
C ALA A 82 9.85 10.59 -7.29
N ASP A 83 9.28 10.89 -8.46
CA ASP A 83 8.06 11.69 -8.60
C ASP A 83 6.84 10.80 -8.42
N VAL A 84 5.82 11.27 -7.69
CA VAL A 84 4.72 10.41 -7.26
C VAL A 84 3.36 11.00 -7.64
N ALA A 85 2.61 10.23 -8.43
CA ALA A 85 1.17 10.39 -8.59
C ALA A 85 0.46 9.41 -7.64
N PHE A 86 -0.66 9.81 -7.06
CA PHE A 86 -1.42 8.91 -6.19
C PHE A 86 -2.92 9.14 -6.29
N GLY A 87 -3.66 8.01 -6.33
CA GLY A 87 -5.12 7.99 -6.31
C GLY A 87 -5.67 7.93 -4.90
N TYR A 88 -6.81 8.61 -4.66
CA TYR A 88 -7.52 8.63 -3.38
C TYR A 88 -9.00 8.96 -3.60
N LEU A 89 -9.87 8.68 -2.63
CA LEU A 89 -11.27 9.10 -2.69
C LEU A 89 -11.41 10.59 -2.32
N PRO A 90 -12.29 11.37 -2.98
CA PRO A 90 -12.46 12.79 -2.68
C PRO A 90 -12.71 13.12 -1.20
N ALA A 91 -13.30 12.20 -0.44
CA ALA A 91 -13.52 12.35 0.99
C ALA A 91 -12.24 12.27 1.83
N GLU A 92 -11.12 11.83 1.26
CA GLU A 92 -9.79 11.71 1.89
C GLU A 92 -8.88 12.90 1.56
N GLU A 93 -9.42 13.99 1.04
CA GLU A 93 -8.69 15.18 0.60
C GLU A 93 -7.80 15.78 1.70
N GLU A 94 -8.19 15.70 2.98
CA GLU A 94 -7.41 16.18 4.11
C GLU A 94 -6.06 15.44 4.21
N ASP A 95 -6.09 14.11 4.23
CA ASP A 95 -4.89 13.27 4.26
C ASP A 95 -4.05 13.45 2.97
N ALA A 96 -4.71 13.55 1.81
CA ALA A 96 -4.05 13.72 0.53
C ALA A 96 -3.24 15.02 0.44
N ARG A 97 -3.76 16.13 1.00
CA ARG A 97 -3.03 17.42 1.05
C ARG A 97 -1.74 17.32 1.85
N GLU A 98 -1.75 16.61 2.97
CA GLU A 98 -0.53 16.39 3.74
C GLU A 98 0.51 15.60 2.93
N VAL A 99 0.10 14.55 2.22
CA VAL A 99 1.01 13.76 1.37
C VAL A 99 1.63 14.62 0.27
N VAL A 100 0.83 15.50 -0.36
CA VAL A 100 1.35 16.45 -1.36
C VAL A 100 2.44 17.34 -0.77
N GLN A 101 2.21 17.87 0.44
CA GLN A 101 3.19 18.73 1.12
C GLN A 101 4.49 17.97 1.43
N LEU A 102 4.38 16.73 1.94
CA LEU A 102 5.52 15.89 2.26
C LEU A 102 6.36 15.53 1.03
N ILE A 103 5.73 15.14 -0.08
CA ILE A 103 6.43 14.84 -1.32
C ILE A 103 7.15 16.08 -1.88
N ARG A 104 6.47 17.22 -1.88
CA ARG A 104 7.04 18.49 -2.36
C ARG A 104 8.20 18.99 -1.49
N ALA A 105 8.16 18.74 -0.19
CA ALA A 105 9.25 19.07 0.73
C ALA A 105 10.55 18.31 0.39
N GLU A 106 10.46 17.14 -0.25
CA GLU A 106 11.60 16.37 -0.75
C GLU A 106 12.07 16.85 -2.15
N GLY A 107 11.51 17.96 -2.66
CA GLY A 107 11.82 18.47 -4.00
C GLY A 107 11.27 17.61 -5.14
N ARG A 108 10.27 16.77 -4.86
CA ARG A 108 9.68 15.86 -5.85
C ARG A 108 8.30 16.34 -6.30
N GLN A 109 7.90 15.90 -7.51
CA GLN A 109 6.58 16.20 -8.02
C GLN A 109 5.53 15.33 -7.30
N ALA A 110 4.46 15.96 -6.83
CA ALA A 110 3.29 15.31 -6.25
C ALA A 110 2.06 15.57 -7.12
N VAL A 111 1.40 14.51 -7.58
CA VAL A 111 0.22 14.57 -8.44
C VAL A 111 -0.94 13.86 -7.75
N PRO A 112 -1.79 14.59 -6.99
CA PRO A 112 -2.97 14.01 -6.35
C PRO A 112 -4.07 13.79 -7.40
N LEU A 113 -4.68 12.59 -7.42
CA LEU A 113 -5.66 12.15 -8.40
C LEU A 113 -6.93 11.63 -7.69
N PRO A 114 -7.90 12.52 -7.38
CA PRO A 114 -9.14 12.09 -6.72
C PRO A 114 -10.02 11.28 -7.67
N GLY A 115 -10.59 10.16 -7.17
CA GLY A 115 -11.51 9.35 -7.95
C GLY A 115 -11.86 8.01 -7.33
N ASP A 116 -13.07 7.54 -7.61
CA ASP A 116 -13.53 6.21 -7.17
C ASP A 116 -13.13 5.14 -8.19
N ILE A 117 -12.15 4.35 -7.84
CA ILE A 117 -11.59 3.28 -8.69
C ILE A 117 -12.54 2.08 -8.91
N ARG A 118 -13.74 2.07 -8.34
CA ARG A 118 -14.78 1.10 -8.68
C ARG A 118 -15.35 1.31 -10.09
N SER A 119 -14.95 2.40 -10.75
CA SER A 119 -15.29 2.72 -12.14
C SER A 119 -14.10 2.49 -13.07
N GLU A 120 -14.27 1.66 -14.12
CA GLU A 120 -13.23 1.46 -15.13
C GLU A 120 -12.80 2.77 -15.80
N ALA A 121 -13.75 3.65 -16.11
CA ALA A 121 -13.46 4.93 -16.72
C ALA A 121 -12.56 5.80 -15.83
N VAL A 122 -12.80 5.82 -14.52
CA VAL A 122 -11.97 6.52 -13.54
C VAL A 122 -10.57 5.88 -13.46
N CYS A 123 -10.48 4.57 -13.43
CA CYS A 123 -9.19 3.86 -13.42
C CYS A 123 -8.33 4.20 -14.65
N ARG A 124 -8.93 4.21 -15.83
CA ARG A 124 -8.24 4.57 -17.08
C ARG A 124 -7.80 6.04 -17.10
N LYS A 125 -8.68 6.95 -16.65
CA LYS A 125 -8.36 8.37 -16.51
C LYS A 125 -7.22 8.60 -15.51
N LEU A 126 -7.24 7.94 -14.37
CA LEU A 126 -6.20 8.03 -13.33
C LEU A 126 -4.81 7.68 -13.90
N VAL A 127 -4.70 6.63 -14.70
CA VAL A 127 -3.43 6.26 -15.35
C VAL A 127 -3.02 7.30 -16.39
N ALA A 128 -3.96 7.75 -17.24
CA ALA A 128 -3.66 8.74 -18.27
C ALA A 128 -3.20 10.08 -17.67
N ASP A 129 -3.86 10.54 -16.61
CA ASP A 129 -3.50 11.78 -15.91
C ASP A 129 -2.12 11.65 -15.24
N ALA A 130 -1.82 10.51 -14.59
CA ALA A 130 -0.54 10.25 -13.98
C ALA A 130 0.59 10.28 -15.02
N VAL A 131 0.43 9.53 -16.13
CA VAL A 131 1.42 9.48 -17.23
C VAL A 131 1.64 10.86 -17.83
N SER A 132 0.56 11.62 -18.09
CA SER A 132 0.64 12.97 -18.65
C SER A 132 1.38 13.92 -17.71
N ALA A 133 1.02 13.94 -16.43
CA ALA A 133 1.59 14.86 -15.46
C ALA A 133 3.06 14.54 -15.14
N LEU A 134 3.42 13.27 -15.01
CA LEU A 134 4.78 12.83 -14.70
C LEU A 134 5.67 12.75 -15.96
N GLY A 135 5.07 12.75 -17.17
CA GLY A 135 5.79 12.54 -18.42
C GLY A 135 6.29 11.11 -18.62
N GLY A 136 5.58 10.11 -18.07
CA GLY A 136 5.87 8.68 -18.15
C GLY A 136 5.48 7.93 -16.89
N LEU A 137 5.75 6.60 -16.86
CA LEU A 137 5.45 5.75 -15.70
C LEU A 137 6.46 4.61 -15.62
N ASP A 138 7.13 4.46 -14.47
CA ASP A 138 8.13 3.42 -14.21
C ASP A 138 7.67 2.42 -13.14
N ILE A 139 6.84 2.88 -12.22
CA ILE A 139 6.40 2.10 -11.05
C ILE A 139 4.89 2.23 -10.90
N LEU A 140 4.20 1.09 -10.85
CA LEU A 140 2.79 1.02 -10.48
C LEU A 140 2.65 0.27 -9.15
N VAL A 141 2.01 0.92 -8.16
CA VAL A 141 1.64 0.29 -6.89
C VAL A 141 0.12 0.19 -6.79
N ASN A 142 -0.42 -1.01 -6.90
CA ASN A 142 -1.82 -1.31 -6.66
C ASN A 142 -2.01 -1.61 -5.16
N ASN A 143 -2.37 -0.58 -4.37
CA ASN A 143 -2.46 -0.69 -2.92
C ASN A 143 -3.87 -0.45 -2.38
N ALA A 144 -4.68 0.40 -3.00
CA ALA A 144 -6.03 0.72 -2.54
C ALA A 144 -6.85 -0.57 -2.27
N ALA A 145 -7.58 -0.59 -1.16
CA ALA A 145 -8.40 -1.72 -0.79
C ALA A 145 -9.66 -1.32 -0.04
N TYR A 146 -10.69 -2.13 -0.19
CA TYR A 146 -11.91 -2.13 0.60
C TYR A 146 -11.93 -3.39 1.46
N GLN A 147 -12.29 -3.25 2.74
CA GLN A 147 -12.43 -4.33 3.71
C GLN A 147 -13.63 -4.04 4.60
N ALA A 148 -14.51 -5.03 4.79
CA ALA A 148 -15.66 -4.94 5.68
C ALA A 148 -15.81 -6.25 6.44
N ALA A 149 -15.68 -6.19 7.77
CA ALA A 149 -15.86 -7.36 8.62
C ALA A 149 -17.34 -7.68 8.82
N GLN A 150 -17.72 -8.98 8.68
CA GLN A 150 -19.05 -9.52 8.93
C GLN A 150 -18.93 -10.81 9.75
N ASP A 151 -19.91 -11.11 10.59
CA ASP A 151 -19.87 -12.33 11.43
C ASP A 151 -20.05 -13.60 10.62
N THR A 152 -20.90 -13.54 9.62
CA THR A 152 -21.26 -14.70 8.80
C THR A 152 -21.37 -14.32 7.33
N ILE A 153 -21.24 -15.30 6.46
CA ILE A 153 -21.42 -15.11 5.00
C ILE A 153 -22.82 -14.60 4.66
N THR A 154 -23.82 -14.91 5.49
CA THR A 154 -25.22 -14.49 5.26
C THR A 154 -25.46 -13.00 5.51
N GLU A 155 -24.55 -12.33 6.19
CA GLU A 155 -24.58 -10.88 6.43
C GLU A 155 -23.89 -10.08 5.31
N ILE A 156 -23.11 -10.74 4.45
CA ILE A 156 -22.46 -10.11 3.32
C ILE A 156 -23.50 -9.86 2.23
N SER A 157 -23.87 -8.59 2.03
CA SER A 157 -24.77 -8.25 0.93
C SER A 157 -24.07 -8.34 -0.42
N THR A 158 -24.87 -8.47 -1.50
CA THR A 158 -24.33 -8.44 -2.88
C THR A 158 -23.60 -7.14 -3.16
N GLU A 159 -24.07 -6.00 -2.64
CA GLU A 159 -23.47 -4.70 -2.80
C GLU A 159 -22.11 -4.60 -2.10
N GLN A 160 -21.98 -5.17 -0.87
CA GLN A 160 -20.71 -5.26 -0.19
C GLN A 160 -19.72 -6.13 -0.98
N PHE A 161 -20.14 -7.31 -1.38
CA PHE A 161 -19.30 -8.23 -2.15
C PHE A 161 -18.84 -7.61 -3.46
N ASP A 162 -19.74 -6.96 -4.21
CA ASP A 162 -19.44 -6.25 -5.44
C ASP A 162 -18.46 -5.08 -5.21
N ALA A 163 -18.68 -4.28 -4.17
CA ALA A 163 -17.77 -3.18 -3.80
C ALA A 163 -16.37 -3.69 -3.46
N THR A 164 -16.26 -4.80 -2.70
CA THR A 164 -14.98 -5.42 -2.35
C THR A 164 -14.23 -5.88 -3.60
N PHE A 165 -14.90 -6.60 -4.50
CA PHE A 165 -14.28 -7.08 -5.73
C PHE A 165 -13.95 -5.96 -6.72
N LYS A 166 -14.84 -4.97 -6.88
CA LYS A 166 -14.57 -3.83 -7.74
C LYS A 166 -13.36 -3.03 -7.28
N THR A 167 -13.24 -2.78 -5.97
CA THR A 167 -12.11 -2.02 -5.43
C THR A 167 -10.81 -2.82 -5.49
N ASN A 168 -10.83 -4.09 -5.04
CA ASN A 168 -9.61 -4.83 -4.80
C ASN A 168 -9.10 -5.60 -6.04
N VAL A 169 -10.00 -6.05 -6.92
CA VAL A 169 -9.65 -6.91 -8.06
C VAL A 169 -9.87 -6.21 -9.39
N TYR A 170 -11.06 -5.66 -9.63
CA TYR A 170 -11.36 -5.05 -10.92
C TYR A 170 -10.53 -3.79 -11.15
N ALA A 171 -10.41 -2.92 -10.14
CA ALA A 171 -9.58 -1.73 -10.23
C ALA A 171 -8.11 -2.09 -10.51
N LEU A 172 -7.55 -3.07 -9.78
CA LEU A 172 -6.20 -3.56 -10.03
C LEU A 172 -6.03 -4.02 -11.48
N PHE A 173 -6.98 -4.79 -12.01
CA PHE A 173 -6.97 -5.24 -13.40
C PHE A 173 -7.05 -4.07 -14.38
N TRP A 174 -8.02 -3.16 -14.22
CA TRP A 174 -8.21 -2.03 -15.13
C TRP A 174 -7.02 -1.07 -15.15
N ILE A 175 -6.50 -0.73 -13.97
CA ILE A 175 -5.33 0.15 -13.81
C ILE A 175 -4.09 -0.50 -14.41
N THR A 176 -3.83 -1.77 -14.09
CA THR A 176 -2.69 -2.50 -14.66
C THR A 176 -2.78 -2.57 -16.18
N LYS A 177 -3.95 -2.93 -16.73
CA LYS A 177 -4.20 -2.98 -18.17
C LYS A 177 -3.95 -1.63 -18.85
N ALA A 178 -4.40 -0.53 -18.23
CA ALA A 178 -4.18 0.82 -18.75
C ALA A 178 -2.71 1.26 -18.63
N ALA A 179 -2.01 0.85 -17.57
CA ALA A 179 -0.61 1.23 -17.33
C ALA A 179 0.40 0.50 -18.22
N LEU A 180 0.15 -0.78 -18.55
CA LEU A 180 1.10 -1.63 -19.29
C LEU A 180 1.68 -0.99 -20.57
N PRO A 181 0.91 -0.30 -21.44
CA PRO A 181 1.46 0.36 -22.63
C PRO A 181 2.45 1.49 -22.34
N HIS A 182 2.48 1.99 -21.12
CA HIS A 182 3.33 3.12 -20.70
C HIS A 182 4.55 2.68 -19.87
N LEU A 183 4.64 1.39 -19.54
CA LEU A 183 5.72 0.84 -18.72
C LEU A 183 6.90 0.40 -19.60
N PRO A 184 8.08 1.07 -19.52
CA PRO A 184 9.26 0.67 -20.28
C PRO A 184 9.94 -0.57 -19.69
N PRO A 185 10.89 -1.20 -20.42
CA PRO A 185 11.79 -2.18 -19.83
C PRO A 185 12.49 -1.62 -18.57
N GLY A 186 12.51 -2.40 -17.49
CA GLY A 186 12.99 -1.98 -16.18
C GLY A 186 11.91 -1.45 -15.26
N ALA A 187 10.66 -1.28 -15.76
CA ALA A 187 9.52 -0.91 -14.92
C ALA A 187 9.11 -2.03 -13.96
N THR A 188 8.35 -1.66 -12.94
CA THR A 188 7.87 -2.62 -11.94
C THR A 188 6.43 -2.36 -11.53
N ILE A 189 5.71 -3.44 -11.23
CA ILE A 189 4.38 -3.43 -10.63
C ILE A 189 4.49 -4.09 -9.26
N VAL A 190 4.01 -3.41 -8.21
CA VAL A 190 3.92 -3.95 -6.85
C VAL A 190 2.46 -3.97 -6.43
N ASN A 191 1.93 -5.15 -6.18
CA ASN A 191 0.55 -5.35 -5.73
C ASN A 191 0.51 -5.52 -4.20
N THR A 192 -0.57 -5.07 -3.57
CA THR A 192 -0.80 -5.28 -2.14
C THR A 192 -1.81 -6.40 -1.93
N SER A 193 -1.31 -7.61 -1.64
CA SER A 193 -2.09 -8.76 -1.19
C SER A 193 -2.38 -8.67 0.32
N SER A 194 -2.35 -9.76 1.04
CA SER A 194 -2.50 -9.84 2.51
C SER A 194 -2.12 -11.23 2.99
N VAL A 195 -1.80 -11.38 4.28
CA VAL A 195 -1.79 -12.69 4.96
C VAL A 195 -3.12 -13.44 4.81
N ASN A 196 -4.24 -12.71 4.68
CA ASN A 196 -5.57 -13.29 4.43
C ASN A 196 -5.69 -14.02 3.08
N ALA A 197 -4.72 -13.89 2.17
CA ALA A 197 -4.65 -14.71 0.96
C ALA A 197 -4.26 -16.18 1.26
N TYR A 198 -3.64 -16.43 2.42
CA TYR A 198 -3.07 -17.72 2.82
C TYR A 198 -3.72 -18.27 4.09
N ASP A 199 -4.02 -17.40 5.03
CA ASP A 199 -4.67 -17.70 6.31
C ASP A 199 -5.88 -16.76 6.46
N PRO A 200 -7.01 -17.07 5.77
CA PRO A 200 -8.19 -16.22 5.71
C PRO A 200 -8.89 -16.12 7.06
N ALA A 201 -9.13 -14.90 7.54
CA ALA A 201 -9.94 -14.67 8.72
C ALA A 201 -11.43 -14.94 8.42
N GLU A 202 -12.12 -15.60 9.33
CA GLU A 202 -13.51 -16.00 9.18
C GLU A 202 -14.48 -14.84 8.97
N ASP A 203 -14.17 -13.66 9.53
CA ASP A 203 -14.97 -12.45 9.44
C ASP A 203 -14.60 -11.53 8.26
N LEU A 204 -13.69 -11.97 7.36
CA LEU A 204 -13.20 -11.22 6.20
C LEU A 204 -13.33 -12.03 4.90
N PHE A 205 -14.41 -12.75 4.73
CA PHE A 205 -14.61 -13.73 3.64
C PHE A 205 -14.39 -13.14 2.24
N ASP A 206 -15.10 -12.06 1.90
CA ASP A 206 -15.01 -11.40 0.60
C ASP A 206 -13.63 -10.76 0.38
N TYR A 207 -13.10 -10.10 1.40
CA TYR A 207 -11.77 -9.51 1.38
C TYR A 207 -10.67 -10.56 1.16
N ALA A 208 -10.67 -11.65 1.92
CA ALA A 208 -9.69 -12.73 1.80
C ALA A 208 -9.69 -13.33 0.39
N ALA A 209 -10.87 -13.56 -0.19
CA ALA A 209 -11.00 -14.04 -1.57
C ALA A 209 -10.34 -13.08 -2.57
N THR A 210 -10.53 -11.75 -2.41
CA THR A 210 -9.86 -10.78 -3.28
C THR A 210 -8.35 -10.79 -3.12
N LYS A 211 -7.83 -11.00 -1.91
CA LYS A 211 -6.38 -11.02 -1.66
C LYS A 211 -5.70 -12.27 -2.21
N ALA A 212 -6.39 -13.40 -2.22
CA ALA A 212 -5.97 -14.62 -2.92
C ALA A 212 -5.96 -14.41 -4.45
N ALA A 213 -6.97 -13.74 -4.99
CA ALA A 213 -7.03 -13.38 -6.40
C ALA A 213 -5.84 -12.49 -6.82
N ILE A 214 -5.47 -11.49 -6.00
CA ILE A 214 -4.30 -10.63 -6.25
C ILE A 214 -3.00 -11.45 -6.24
N ALA A 215 -2.84 -12.40 -5.33
CA ALA A 215 -1.69 -13.27 -5.28
C ALA A 215 -1.53 -14.11 -6.57
N SER A 216 -2.62 -14.69 -7.04
CA SER A 216 -2.66 -15.42 -8.31
C SER A 216 -2.39 -14.52 -9.52
N PHE A 217 -3.03 -13.35 -9.58
CA PHE A 217 -2.84 -12.35 -10.62
C PHE A 217 -1.36 -11.92 -10.73
N THR A 218 -0.71 -11.65 -9.60
CA THR A 218 0.71 -11.27 -9.54
C THR A 218 1.60 -12.32 -10.21
N LYS A 219 1.43 -13.59 -9.84
CA LYS A 219 2.23 -14.69 -10.39
C LYS A 219 2.01 -14.89 -11.90
N SER A 220 0.77 -14.76 -12.34
CA SER A 220 0.42 -14.92 -13.76
C SER A 220 0.96 -13.77 -14.60
N LEU A 221 0.74 -12.52 -14.14
CA LEU A 221 1.18 -11.33 -14.86
C LEU A 221 2.71 -11.27 -14.95
N ALA A 222 3.43 -11.63 -13.88
CA ALA A 222 4.89 -11.66 -13.89
C ALA A 222 5.45 -12.51 -15.05
N LYS A 223 4.89 -13.69 -15.27
CA LYS A 223 5.28 -14.56 -16.40
C LYS A 223 4.97 -13.91 -17.74
N GLN A 224 3.82 -13.26 -17.86
CA GLN A 224 3.35 -12.67 -19.12
C GLN A 224 4.24 -11.50 -19.57
N VAL A 225 4.63 -10.62 -18.62
CA VAL A 225 5.34 -9.37 -18.93
C VAL A 225 6.87 -9.46 -18.80
N ALA A 226 7.41 -10.58 -18.34
CA ALA A 226 8.85 -10.78 -18.19
C ALA A 226 9.61 -10.57 -19.51
N LYS A 227 9.06 -11.00 -20.65
CA LYS A 227 9.64 -10.77 -21.99
C LYS A 227 9.73 -9.29 -22.39
N HIS A 228 9.01 -8.41 -21.70
CA HIS A 228 9.07 -6.95 -21.89
C HIS A 228 9.99 -6.27 -20.87
N GLY A 229 10.70 -7.05 -20.05
CA GLY A 229 11.61 -6.50 -19.02
C GLY A 229 10.88 -5.84 -17.85
N ILE A 230 9.61 -6.20 -17.60
CA ILE A 230 8.79 -5.66 -16.50
C ILE A 230 8.73 -6.70 -15.39
N ARG A 231 8.95 -6.28 -14.15
CA ARG A 231 8.82 -7.13 -12.96
C ARG A 231 7.48 -6.92 -12.28
N VAL A 232 6.90 -7.96 -11.73
CA VAL A 232 5.65 -7.90 -10.99
C VAL A 232 5.79 -8.71 -9.71
N ASN A 233 5.61 -8.07 -8.56
CA ASN A 233 5.64 -8.72 -7.26
C ASN A 233 4.46 -8.27 -6.40
N ALA A 234 4.25 -8.90 -5.26
CA ALA A 234 3.29 -8.45 -4.28
C ALA A 234 3.90 -8.38 -2.87
N VAL A 235 3.30 -7.52 -2.05
CA VAL A 235 3.51 -7.49 -0.61
C VAL A 235 2.26 -8.07 0.05
N ALA A 236 2.43 -8.91 1.06
CA ALA A 236 1.36 -9.50 1.88
C ALA A 236 1.47 -8.97 3.33
N PRO A 237 0.82 -7.84 3.65
CA PRO A 237 0.81 -7.31 5.00
C PRO A 237 0.05 -8.24 5.96
N GLY A 238 0.55 -8.32 7.20
CA GLY A 238 -0.20 -8.77 8.37
C GLY A 238 -1.03 -7.62 8.96
N PRO A 239 -1.19 -7.58 10.30
CA PRO A 239 -1.93 -6.50 10.95
C PRO A 239 -1.11 -5.20 10.95
N PHE A 240 -1.51 -4.22 10.15
CA PHE A 240 -0.93 -2.86 10.12
C PHE A 240 -1.92 -1.83 10.66
N TRP A 241 -1.43 -0.90 11.45
CA TRP A 241 -2.21 0.17 12.06
C TRP A 241 -2.50 1.27 11.03
N THR A 242 -3.68 1.20 10.42
CA THR A 242 -4.12 2.09 9.32
C THR A 242 -5.58 2.49 9.50
N PRO A 243 -6.06 3.57 8.84
CA PRO A 243 -7.46 4.00 8.90
C PRO A 243 -8.47 2.93 8.46
N LEU A 244 -8.03 1.97 7.64
CA LEU A 244 -8.86 0.84 7.21
C LEU A 244 -9.46 0.08 8.40
N GLN A 245 -8.73 -0.01 9.52
CA GLN A 245 -9.17 -0.79 10.68
C GLN A 245 -10.37 -0.17 11.40
N PRO A 246 -10.32 1.09 11.90
CA PRO A 246 -11.45 1.71 12.59
C PRO A 246 -12.58 2.14 11.66
N SER A 247 -12.42 2.13 10.34
CA SER A 247 -13.47 2.48 9.39
C SER A 247 -14.27 1.28 8.87
N GLY A 248 -14.39 0.22 9.68
CA GLY A 248 -15.18 -0.98 9.39
C GLY A 248 -14.39 -2.13 8.77
N GLY A 249 -13.08 -1.98 8.61
CA GLY A 249 -12.18 -3.09 8.24
C GLY A 249 -12.01 -4.11 9.37
N GLN A 250 -12.25 -3.67 10.61
CA GLN A 250 -12.40 -4.51 11.79
C GLN A 250 -13.69 -4.16 12.51
N LYS A 251 -14.23 -5.10 13.26
CA LYS A 251 -15.31 -4.82 14.21
C LYS A 251 -14.81 -3.86 15.29
N PRO A 252 -15.63 -2.91 15.75
CA PRO A 252 -15.19 -1.88 16.70
C PRO A 252 -14.53 -2.45 17.96
N GLU A 253 -15.04 -3.56 18.50
CA GLU A 253 -14.50 -4.22 19.68
C GLU A 253 -13.12 -4.86 19.44
N LYS A 254 -12.78 -5.22 18.20
CA LYS A 254 -11.49 -5.80 17.85
C LYS A 254 -10.40 -4.73 17.66
N VAL A 255 -10.78 -3.46 17.40
CA VAL A 255 -9.83 -2.36 17.17
C VAL A 255 -8.96 -2.10 18.41
N THR A 256 -9.52 -2.16 19.63
CA THR A 256 -8.76 -1.94 20.87
C THR A 256 -7.64 -2.95 21.08
N GLY A 257 -7.83 -4.19 20.62
CA GLY A 257 -6.86 -5.28 20.72
C GLY A 257 -6.11 -5.56 19.42
N PHE A 258 -6.21 -4.68 18.44
CA PHE A 258 -5.66 -4.94 17.10
C PHE A 258 -4.16 -5.22 17.12
N GLY A 259 -3.75 -6.30 16.48
CA GLY A 259 -2.35 -6.74 16.41
C GLY A 259 -1.81 -7.47 17.65
N LYS A 260 -2.59 -7.62 18.75
CA LYS A 260 -2.13 -8.31 19.97
C LYS A 260 -1.74 -9.78 19.75
N HIS A 261 -2.33 -10.42 18.74
CA HIS A 261 -2.07 -11.83 18.40
C HIS A 261 -0.93 -12.02 17.37
N ALA A 262 -0.35 -10.92 16.85
CA ALA A 262 0.90 -11.06 16.11
C ALA A 262 2.02 -11.53 17.05
N PRO A 263 2.95 -12.41 16.62
CA PRO A 263 4.04 -12.87 17.47
C PRO A 263 4.89 -11.74 18.10
N LEU A 264 5.01 -10.57 17.42
CA LEU A 264 5.65 -9.38 17.99
C LEU A 264 4.77 -8.64 19.02
N GLY A 265 3.51 -9.04 19.23
CA GLY A 265 2.60 -8.50 20.24
C GLY A 265 2.05 -7.11 19.93
N ARG A 266 2.15 -6.64 18.68
CA ARG A 266 1.68 -5.35 18.22
C ARG A 266 1.36 -5.36 16.72
N PRO A 267 0.57 -4.41 16.21
CA PRO A 267 0.50 -4.17 14.77
C PRO A 267 1.80 -3.55 14.25
N GLY A 268 2.09 -3.76 12.98
CA GLY A 268 3.09 -2.99 12.25
C GLY A 268 2.61 -1.55 12.01
N GLN A 269 3.54 -0.63 11.86
CA GLN A 269 3.26 0.73 11.37
C GLN A 269 3.52 0.80 9.87
N PRO A 270 2.77 1.61 9.12
CA PRO A 270 3.00 1.79 7.69
C PRO A 270 4.46 2.05 7.30
N ALA A 271 5.20 2.81 8.11
CA ALA A 271 6.62 3.05 7.91
C ALA A 271 7.49 1.78 7.91
N GLU A 272 7.07 0.72 8.62
CA GLU A 272 7.84 -0.52 8.72
C GLU A 272 7.74 -1.40 7.46
N ILE A 273 6.73 -1.18 6.62
CA ILE A 273 6.54 -1.94 5.38
C ILE A 273 6.99 -1.15 4.14
N ALA A 274 7.07 0.17 4.21
CA ALA A 274 7.47 1.02 3.08
C ALA A 274 8.83 0.62 2.47
N PRO A 275 9.89 0.25 3.25
CA PRO A 275 11.16 -0.22 2.68
C PRO A 275 11.02 -1.41 1.74
N LEU A 276 10.06 -2.30 1.98
CA LEU A 276 9.83 -3.45 1.12
C LEU A 276 9.29 -3.02 -0.26
N TYR A 277 8.39 -2.04 -0.30
CA TYR A 277 7.94 -1.45 -1.58
C TYR A 277 9.09 -0.78 -2.32
N VAL A 278 9.97 -0.07 -1.62
CA VAL A 278 11.16 0.55 -2.22
C VAL A 278 12.09 -0.48 -2.81
N VAL A 279 12.44 -1.54 -2.09
CA VAL A 279 13.30 -2.63 -2.60
C VAL A 279 12.69 -3.26 -3.85
N LEU A 280 11.39 -3.61 -3.81
CA LEU A 280 10.70 -4.23 -4.96
C LEU A 280 10.60 -3.28 -6.16
N ALA A 281 10.54 -1.97 -5.94
CA ALA A 281 10.52 -0.96 -6.98
C ALA A 281 11.91 -0.65 -7.53
N SER A 282 12.98 -0.94 -6.80
CA SER A 282 14.36 -0.59 -7.15
C SER A 282 15.05 -1.64 -8.02
N ASN A 283 16.25 -1.32 -8.50
CA ASN A 283 17.12 -2.25 -9.23
C ASN A 283 17.72 -3.34 -8.34
N GLU A 284 17.67 -3.18 -7.01
CA GLU A 284 18.16 -4.18 -6.05
C GLU A 284 17.39 -5.50 -6.16
N ALA A 285 16.11 -5.44 -6.57
CA ALA A 285 15.25 -6.59 -6.82
C ALA A 285 15.22 -7.03 -8.30
N SER A 286 16.29 -6.80 -9.06
CA SER A 286 16.32 -7.04 -10.53
C SER A 286 16.02 -8.47 -10.96
N PHE A 287 16.26 -9.46 -10.12
CA PHE A 287 15.95 -10.88 -10.39
C PHE A 287 14.73 -11.39 -9.60
N VAL A 288 13.97 -10.48 -8.98
CA VAL A 288 12.78 -10.81 -8.19
C VAL A 288 11.53 -10.45 -8.99
N SER A 289 10.78 -11.47 -9.43
CA SER A 289 9.52 -11.29 -10.15
C SER A 289 8.60 -12.51 -9.98
N GLY A 290 7.33 -12.27 -9.72
CA GLY A 290 6.31 -13.30 -9.51
C GLY A 290 6.19 -13.74 -8.05
N ASP A 291 6.86 -13.07 -7.13
CA ASP A 291 6.90 -13.47 -5.72
C ASP A 291 6.03 -12.57 -4.82
N ILE A 292 5.74 -13.07 -3.62
CA ILE A 292 4.89 -12.41 -2.65
C ILE A 292 5.60 -12.37 -1.30
N PHE A 293 5.85 -11.16 -0.82
CA PHE A 293 6.68 -10.91 0.35
C PHE A 293 5.82 -10.58 1.57
N GLY A 294 5.91 -11.39 2.61
CA GLY A 294 5.22 -11.18 3.87
C GLY A 294 5.89 -10.12 4.74
N ALA A 295 5.08 -9.19 5.29
CA ALA A 295 5.46 -8.32 6.40
C ALA A 295 4.42 -8.52 7.52
N THR A 296 4.65 -9.45 8.44
CA THR A 296 3.56 -10.10 9.18
C THR A 296 3.72 -10.08 10.70
N GLY A 297 4.83 -9.56 11.19
CA GLY A 297 5.14 -9.59 12.62
C GLY A 297 5.36 -10.99 13.18
N GLY A 298 5.78 -11.95 12.32
CA GLY A 298 6.17 -13.31 12.71
C GLY A 298 5.18 -14.41 12.31
N ARG A 299 4.06 -14.11 11.63
CA ARG A 299 3.21 -15.13 11.00
C ARG A 299 3.73 -15.44 9.60
N PRO A 300 3.88 -16.71 9.21
CA PRO A 300 4.20 -17.04 7.82
C PRO A 300 3.12 -16.50 6.86
N ALA A 301 3.52 -16.06 5.70
CA ALA A 301 2.63 -15.66 4.62
C ALA A 301 2.56 -16.78 3.56
N GLY A 302 2.17 -17.98 3.96
CA GLY A 302 2.08 -19.16 3.08
C GLY A 302 3.27 -20.07 3.19
#